data_4a246c8a41f88fdd4bf1a5eef387dc1b
#
_entry.id   4a246c8a41f88fdd4bf1a5eef387dc1b
#
_cell.length_a   1.000
_cell.length_b   1.000
_cell.length_c   1.000
_cell.angle_alpha   90.00
_cell.angle_beta   90.00
_cell.angle_gamma   90.00
#
_symmetry.space_group_name_H-M   'P 1'
#
loop_
_entity.id
_entity.type
_entity.pdbx_description
1 polymer ?
#
loop_
_entity_poly.entity_id
_entity_poly.type
_entity_poly.pdbx_seq_one_letter_code
_entity_poly.pdbx_strand_id
1 'polypeptide(L)'
;MQEVVIVAAGRTAVGKFGGSLAKVPAADLGAHVIKALLAKTGIQGELVNEVILGHVLTAGLGQNPARQAGIKSGLPHGVPAMTINKVCGSGLKATHLAAQAIMAGDADIVIAGGQENMSASPHVLNGSRDGFRMGDAKLVDTMIVDGLWDVYNQYHMGITAENVAKKHNISREEQDQFALASQNKAEAAQKAGKFADEIIPYEIVTKKGTTVFDTDEFIKHGATLESLSSLRPAFDKAGTVTAGNASGLNDGAAAVIMMSASKAAELGLPVLARIKAYSSAGIDPTIMGLGPVPAAQLCLKKAGWTHEEVDLMEINEAFAAQAIGVNKEMGWDTSKINVNGGAIAIGHPIGASGCRILVTLIHEMIRRDAKKGLASLCIGGGMGVALAIERA
;
A
#
# COMPACT_ATOMS: atom_id res chain seq x y z
N MET A 1 -20.39 5.19 -19.65
CA MET A 1 -19.67 4.29 -18.71
C MET A 1 -20.38 4.37 -17.36
N GLN A 2 -20.49 3.26 -16.64
CA GLN A 2 -21.07 3.23 -15.31
C GLN A 2 -20.21 4.03 -14.32
N GLU A 3 -20.85 4.76 -13.42
CA GLU A 3 -20.17 5.42 -12.32
C GLU A 3 -19.79 4.37 -11.27
N VAL A 4 -18.53 4.39 -10.81
CA VAL A 4 -18.00 3.43 -9.84
C VAL A 4 -17.84 4.08 -8.49
N VAL A 5 -18.34 3.41 -7.46
CA VAL A 5 -18.31 3.89 -6.07
C VAL A 5 -17.63 2.88 -5.15
N ILE A 6 -17.08 3.38 -4.05
CA ILE A 6 -16.58 2.61 -2.93
C ILE A 6 -17.60 2.69 -1.81
N VAL A 7 -18.07 1.54 -1.34
CA VAL A 7 -19.11 1.45 -0.28
C VAL A 7 -18.55 0.96 1.06
N ALA A 8 -17.36 0.33 1.04
CA ALA A 8 -16.67 -0.07 2.24
C ALA A 8 -15.16 0.00 2.03
N ALA A 9 -14.43 0.33 3.10
CA ALA A 9 -12.99 0.41 3.13
C ALA A 9 -12.48 0.01 4.52
N GLY A 10 -11.40 -0.77 4.59
CA GLY A 10 -10.79 -1.19 5.85
C GLY A 10 -9.44 -1.86 5.64
N ARG A 11 -8.68 -1.97 6.72
CA ARG A 11 -7.34 -2.58 6.74
C ARG A 11 -7.06 -3.29 8.07
N THR A 12 -6.10 -4.16 8.11
CA THR A 12 -5.47 -4.55 9.37
C THR A 12 -4.62 -3.39 9.91
N ALA A 13 -4.28 -3.40 11.18
CA ALA A 13 -3.10 -2.69 11.63
C ALA A 13 -1.87 -3.24 10.89
N VAL A 14 -0.83 -2.42 10.77
CA VAL A 14 0.42 -2.79 10.07
C VAL A 14 1.42 -3.35 11.08
N GLY A 15 1.85 -4.60 10.84
CA GLY A 15 2.89 -5.28 11.61
C GLY A 15 4.28 -4.86 11.15
N LYS A 16 5.23 -4.81 12.09
CA LYS A 16 6.65 -4.63 11.76
C LYS A 16 7.29 -5.97 11.37
N PHE A 17 8.41 -5.91 10.69
CA PHE A 17 9.20 -7.08 10.33
C PHE A 17 9.57 -7.93 11.57
N GLY A 18 9.25 -9.21 11.52
CA GLY A 18 9.45 -10.12 12.65
C GLY A 18 8.54 -9.85 13.84
N GLY A 19 7.52 -8.96 13.70
CA GLY A 19 6.61 -8.57 14.77
C GLY A 19 5.38 -9.46 14.93
N SER A 20 4.29 -8.86 15.38
CA SER A 20 3.07 -9.58 15.78
C SER A 20 2.43 -10.37 14.67
N LEU A 21 2.48 -9.88 13.41
CA LEU A 21 1.89 -10.55 12.25
C LEU A 21 2.85 -11.50 11.52
N ALA A 22 4.11 -11.62 11.94
CA ALA A 22 5.16 -12.32 11.19
C ALA A 22 4.82 -13.78 10.81
N LYS A 23 3.98 -14.45 11.60
CA LYS A 23 3.57 -15.85 11.37
C LYS A 23 2.16 -15.99 10.81
N VAL A 24 1.48 -14.88 10.52
CA VAL A 24 0.12 -14.90 9.98
C VAL A 24 0.22 -14.91 8.45
N PRO A 25 -0.29 -15.92 7.76
CA PRO A 25 -0.29 -15.94 6.29
C PRO A 25 -0.96 -14.70 5.72
N ALA A 26 -0.39 -14.09 4.67
CA ALA A 26 -0.96 -12.90 4.05
C ALA A 26 -2.41 -13.12 3.59
N ALA A 27 -2.73 -14.32 3.08
CA ALA A 27 -4.09 -14.68 2.68
C ALA A 27 -5.09 -14.71 3.84
N ASP A 28 -4.63 -14.96 5.07
CA ASP A 28 -5.49 -14.89 6.28
C ASP A 28 -5.77 -13.44 6.66
N LEU A 29 -4.78 -12.56 6.52
CA LEU A 29 -4.96 -11.11 6.72
C LEU A 29 -5.95 -10.55 5.69
N GLY A 30 -5.80 -10.89 4.40
CA GLY A 30 -6.73 -10.50 3.36
C GLY A 30 -8.15 -11.02 3.60
N ALA A 31 -8.27 -12.29 3.97
CA ALA A 31 -9.56 -12.92 4.29
C ALA A 31 -10.26 -12.23 5.46
N HIS A 32 -9.50 -11.85 6.49
CA HIS A 32 -10.02 -11.17 7.67
C HIS A 32 -10.64 -9.81 7.29
N VAL A 33 -9.93 -9.02 6.48
CA VAL A 33 -10.44 -7.72 6.02
C VAL A 33 -11.69 -7.91 5.16
N ILE A 34 -11.66 -8.81 4.18
CA ILE A 34 -12.82 -9.09 3.31
C ILE A 34 -14.04 -9.49 4.14
N LYS A 35 -13.88 -10.45 5.06
CA LYS A 35 -14.95 -10.91 5.94
C LYS A 35 -15.57 -9.80 6.76
N ALA A 36 -14.74 -8.93 7.32
CA ALA A 36 -15.21 -7.79 8.12
C ALA A 36 -15.97 -6.75 7.28
N LEU A 37 -15.51 -6.47 6.06
CA LEU A 37 -16.20 -5.54 5.16
C LEU A 37 -17.54 -6.08 4.68
N LEU A 38 -17.64 -7.38 4.37
CA LEU A 38 -18.90 -8.03 4.03
C LEU A 38 -19.87 -7.98 5.22
N ALA A 39 -19.40 -8.28 6.43
CA ALA A 39 -20.22 -8.20 7.64
C ALA A 39 -20.71 -6.77 7.91
N LYS A 40 -19.85 -5.76 7.73
CA LYS A 40 -20.17 -4.35 7.92
C LYS A 40 -21.23 -3.84 6.94
N THR A 41 -21.20 -4.32 5.70
CA THR A 41 -22.13 -3.89 4.64
C THR A 41 -23.39 -4.74 4.53
N GLY A 42 -23.39 -5.96 5.07
CA GLY A 42 -24.47 -6.93 4.88
C GLY A 42 -24.56 -7.51 3.45
N ILE A 43 -23.58 -7.23 2.59
CA ILE A 43 -23.55 -7.76 1.22
C ILE A 43 -23.42 -9.29 1.28
N GLN A 44 -24.36 -9.97 0.60
CA GLN A 44 -24.32 -11.43 0.48
C GLN A 44 -23.19 -11.82 -0.46
N GLY A 45 -22.41 -12.84 -0.08
CA GLY A 45 -21.25 -13.28 -0.84
C GLY A 45 -21.54 -13.66 -2.28
N GLU A 46 -22.75 -14.16 -2.56
CA GLU A 46 -23.26 -14.54 -3.87
C GLU A 46 -23.37 -13.38 -4.85
N LEU A 47 -23.45 -12.15 -4.34
CA LEU A 47 -23.53 -10.93 -5.16
C LEU A 47 -22.15 -10.44 -5.60
N VAL A 48 -21.07 -10.93 -4.99
CA VAL A 48 -19.70 -10.55 -5.34
C VAL A 48 -19.31 -11.25 -6.64
N ASN A 49 -18.92 -10.46 -7.63
CA ASN A 49 -18.51 -11.00 -8.94
C ASN A 49 -17.05 -11.42 -8.99
N GLU A 50 -16.16 -10.70 -8.30
CA GLU A 50 -14.72 -11.02 -8.32
C GLU A 50 -13.98 -10.46 -7.10
N VAL A 51 -12.84 -11.10 -6.76
CA VAL A 51 -11.86 -10.61 -5.79
C VAL A 51 -10.54 -10.35 -6.50
N ILE A 52 -10.01 -9.12 -6.42
CA ILE A 52 -8.72 -8.75 -7.02
C ILE A 52 -7.80 -8.22 -5.92
N LEU A 53 -6.75 -8.98 -5.57
CA LEU A 53 -5.80 -8.57 -4.54
C LEU A 53 -4.38 -8.47 -5.07
N GLY A 54 -3.72 -7.36 -4.72
CA GLY A 54 -2.28 -7.20 -4.87
C GLY A 54 -1.52 -8.09 -3.89
N HIS A 55 -0.48 -8.76 -4.37
CA HIS A 55 0.44 -9.56 -3.57
C HIS A 55 1.75 -9.74 -4.33
N VAL A 56 2.87 -9.38 -3.73
CA VAL A 56 4.17 -9.37 -4.42
C VAL A 56 4.97 -10.62 -4.09
N LEU A 57 5.12 -10.95 -2.83
CA LEU A 57 5.98 -12.02 -2.33
C LEU A 57 5.19 -13.33 -2.21
N THR A 58 4.97 -13.98 -3.35
CA THR A 58 4.08 -15.16 -3.44
C THR A 58 4.80 -16.50 -3.45
N ALA A 59 6.13 -16.51 -3.35
CA ALA A 59 6.91 -17.74 -3.39
C ALA A 59 6.50 -18.71 -2.25
N GLY A 60 6.15 -19.95 -2.60
CA GLY A 60 5.79 -20.99 -1.64
C GLY A 60 4.43 -20.84 -0.96
N LEU A 61 3.62 -19.83 -1.30
CA LEU A 61 2.32 -19.59 -0.65
C LEU A 61 1.15 -20.41 -1.24
N GLY A 62 1.41 -21.24 -2.22
CA GLY A 62 0.37 -22.01 -2.92
C GLY A 62 -0.27 -21.21 -4.05
N GLN A 63 -1.31 -21.80 -4.65
CA GLN A 63 -1.97 -21.21 -5.81
C GLN A 63 -2.80 -19.99 -5.42
N ASN A 64 -2.67 -18.92 -6.19
CA ASN A 64 -3.53 -17.74 -6.18
C ASN A 64 -3.91 -17.25 -4.76
N PRO A 65 -3.03 -16.56 -4.05
CA PRO A 65 -3.30 -16.08 -2.69
C PRO A 65 -4.56 -15.22 -2.53
N ALA A 66 -4.99 -14.48 -3.57
CA ALA A 66 -6.27 -13.77 -3.56
C ALA A 66 -7.45 -14.75 -3.52
N ARG A 67 -7.38 -15.87 -4.26
CA ARG A 67 -8.39 -16.92 -4.18
C ARG A 67 -8.45 -17.55 -2.80
N GLN A 68 -7.29 -17.80 -2.19
CA GLN A 68 -7.23 -18.31 -0.81
C GLN A 68 -7.91 -17.34 0.16
N ALA A 69 -7.65 -16.03 0.04
CA ALA A 69 -8.28 -15.01 0.87
C ALA A 69 -9.81 -14.98 0.67
N GLY A 70 -10.28 -15.03 -0.58
CA GLY A 70 -11.71 -15.07 -0.90
C GLY A 70 -12.43 -16.27 -0.25
N ILE A 71 -11.88 -17.47 -0.41
CA ILE A 71 -12.46 -18.69 0.19
C ILE A 71 -12.44 -18.63 1.72
N LYS A 72 -11.30 -18.25 2.30
CA LYS A 72 -11.15 -18.14 3.77
C LYS A 72 -12.04 -17.06 4.38
N SER A 73 -12.43 -16.04 3.62
CA SER A 73 -13.38 -15.02 4.08
C SER A 73 -14.83 -15.49 4.14
N GLY A 74 -15.12 -16.67 3.58
CA GLY A 74 -16.46 -17.24 3.51
C GLY A 74 -17.23 -16.94 2.21
N LEU A 75 -16.57 -16.36 1.19
CA LEU A 75 -17.19 -16.19 -0.12
C LEU A 75 -17.50 -17.55 -0.78
N PRO A 76 -18.60 -17.63 -1.52
CA PRO A 76 -18.95 -18.84 -2.26
C PRO A 76 -17.87 -19.28 -3.26
N HIS A 77 -17.78 -20.57 -3.52
CA HIS A 77 -16.82 -21.13 -4.47
C HIS A 77 -17.03 -20.61 -5.90
N GLY A 78 -18.21 -20.12 -6.23
CA GLY A 78 -18.52 -19.49 -7.52
C GLY A 78 -17.86 -18.14 -7.77
N VAL A 79 -17.39 -17.44 -6.72
CA VAL A 79 -16.74 -16.13 -6.86
C VAL A 79 -15.29 -16.31 -7.33
N PRO A 80 -14.91 -15.89 -8.53
CA PRO A 80 -13.53 -15.95 -9.02
C PRO A 80 -12.63 -14.99 -8.27
N ALA A 81 -11.31 -15.20 -8.38
CA ALA A 81 -10.34 -14.29 -7.78
C ALA A 81 -9.05 -14.23 -8.61
N MET A 82 -8.39 -13.09 -8.57
CA MET A 82 -7.12 -12.84 -9.25
C MET A 82 -6.11 -12.19 -8.30
N THR A 83 -4.90 -12.76 -8.27
CA THR A 83 -3.74 -12.15 -7.62
C THR A 83 -2.95 -11.36 -8.65
N ILE A 84 -2.64 -10.09 -8.35
CA ILE A 84 -1.83 -9.26 -9.24
C ILE A 84 -0.53 -8.81 -8.56
N ASN A 85 0.50 -8.65 -9.37
CA ASN A 85 1.78 -8.08 -8.96
C ASN A 85 2.13 -6.87 -9.84
N LYS A 86 2.14 -5.71 -9.26
CA LYS A 86 2.69 -4.45 -9.77
C LYS A 86 3.60 -3.83 -8.69
N VAL A 87 4.38 -4.68 -8.01
CA VAL A 87 5.23 -4.31 -6.88
C VAL A 87 4.45 -3.41 -5.88
N CYS A 88 5.01 -2.30 -5.43
CA CYS A 88 4.37 -1.39 -4.45
C CYS A 88 3.00 -0.85 -4.87
N GLY A 89 2.72 -0.79 -6.16
CA GLY A 89 1.45 -0.31 -6.72
C GLY A 89 0.34 -1.37 -6.80
N SER A 90 0.59 -2.62 -6.41
CA SER A 90 -0.35 -3.74 -6.60
C SER A 90 -1.72 -3.47 -6.00
N GLY A 91 -1.79 -3.06 -4.74
CA GLY A 91 -3.06 -2.81 -4.07
C GLY A 91 -3.90 -1.69 -4.70
N LEU A 92 -3.26 -0.61 -5.18
CA LEU A 92 -3.98 0.46 -5.88
C LEU A 92 -4.34 0.04 -7.32
N LYS A 93 -3.48 -0.75 -7.99
CA LYS A 93 -3.79 -1.29 -9.32
C LYS A 93 -4.97 -2.27 -9.27
N ALA A 94 -5.13 -3.03 -8.20
CA ALA A 94 -6.30 -3.88 -7.99
C ALA A 94 -7.60 -3.06 -8.03
N THR A 95 -7.62 -1.88 -7.39
CA THR A 95 -8.79 -0.98 -7.45
C THR A 95 -9.04 -0.40 -8.84
N HIS A 96 -7.97 -0.14 -9.65
CA HIS A 96 -8.14 0.27 -11.04
C HIS A 96 -8.80 -0.83 -11.88
N LEU A 97 -8.38 -2.10 -11.70
CA LEU A 97 -8.93 -3.23 -12.43
C LEU A 97 -10.39 -3.48 -12.05
N ALA A 98 -10.72 -3.37 -10.76
CA ALA A 98 -12.10 -3.44 -10.28
C ALA A 98 -12.97 -2.34 -10.91
N ALA A 99 -12.47 -1.09 -10.92
CA ALA A 99 -13.20 0.00 -11.58
C ALA A 99 -13.39 -0.26 -13.09
N GLN A 100 -12.38 -0.79 -13.77
CA GLN A 100 -12.45 -1.15 -15.18
C GLN A 100 -13.50 -2.24 -15.45
N ALA A 101 -13.53 -3.31 -14.65
CA ALA A 101 -14.51 -4.38 -14.79
C ALA A 101 -15.95 -3.86 -14.60
N ILE A 102 -16.18 -3.01 -13.60
CA ILE A 102 -17.49 -2.41 -13.35
C ILE A 102 -17.87 -1.44 -14.48
N MET A 103 -16.96 -0.57 -14.94
CA MET A 103 -17.21 0.37 -16.04
C MET A 103 -17.50 -0.33 -17.35
N ALA A 104 -16.88 -1.49 -17.60
CA ALA A 104 -17.10 -2.32 -18.78
C ALA A 104 -18.41 -3.11 -18.72
N GLY A 105 -19.01 -3.27 -17.54
CA GLY A 105 -20.21 -4.08 -17.34
C GLY A 105 -19.93 -5.57 -17.15
N ASP A 106 -18.66 -5.94 -16.93
CA ASP A 106 -18.26 -7.33 -16.65
C ASP A 106 -18.57 -7.76 -15.21
N ALA A 107 -18.70 -6.77 -14.30
CA ALA A 107 -18.99 -6.99 -12.88
C ALA A 107 -19.84 -5.85 -12.31
N ASP A 108 -20.68 -6.17 -11.33
CA ASP A 108 -21.43 -5.18 -10.53
C ASP A 108 -20.74 -4.89 -9.21
N ILE A 109 -20.19 -5.91 -8.54
CA ILE A 109 -19.55 -5.81 -7.22
C ILE A 109 -18.21 -6.51 -7.27
N VAL A 110 -17.13 -5.77 -6.97
CA VAL A 110 -15.76 -6.29 -6.90
C VAL A 110 -15.13 -5.92 -5.56
N ILE A 111 -14.49 -6.90 -4.93
CA ILE A 111 -13.63 -6.65 -3.77
C ILE A 111 -12.21 -6.49 -4.27
N ALA A 112 -11.62 -5.33 -4.02
CA ALA A 112 -10.26 -5.01 -4.47
C ALA A 112 -9.38 -4.57 -3.31
N GLY A 113 -8.08 -4.87 -3.40
CA GLY A 113 -7.15 -4.46 -2.36
C GLY A 113 -5.77 -5.09 -2.49
N GLY A 114 -5.16 -5.40 -1.36
CA GLY A 114 -3.88 -6.08 -1.33
C GLY A 114 -3.57 -6.65 0.04
N GLN A 115 -2.66 -7.61 0.03
CA GLN A 115 -2.17 -8.32 1.20
C GLN A 115 -0.68 -8.58 1.05
N GLU A 116 0.06 -8.59 2.14
CA GLU A 116 1.49 -8.89 2.14
C GLU A 116 1.94 -9.38 3.51
N ASN A 117 2.85 -10.32 3.54
CA ASN A 117 3.63 -10.65 4.71
C ASN A 117 5.10 -10.74 4.31
N MET A 118 5.84 -9.65 4.51
CA MET A 118 7.26 -9.58 4.17
C MET A 118 8.10 -10.40 5.14
N SER A 119 7.64 -10.53 6.39
CA SER A 119 8.31 -11.33 7.44
C SER A 119 8.35 -12.82 7.10
N ALA A 120 7.36 -13.34 6.37
CA ALA A 120 7.25 -14.76 6.02
C ALA A 120 7.81 -15.09 4.63
N SER A 121 8.41 -14.13 3.94
CA SER A 121 9.00 -14.35 2.61
C SER A 121 10.13 -15.38 2.68
N PRO A 122 10.06 -16.47 1.88
CA PRO A 122 11.02 -17.56 1.97
C PRO A 122 12.33 -17.26 1.23
N HIS A 123 13.36 -18.05 1.54
CA HIS A 123 14.53 -18.17 0.69
C HIS A 123 14.31 -19.30 -0.31
N VAL A 124 14.79 -19.11 -1.54
CA VAL A 124 14.69 -20.10 -2.63
C VAL A 124 16.07 -20.57 -3.09
N LEU A 125 16.12 -21.79 -3.55
CA LEU A 125 17.30 -22.42 -4.10
C LEU A 125 17.14 -22.57 -5.62
N ASN A 126 17.73 -21.64 -6.37
CA ASN A 126 17.71 -21.66 -7.83
C ASN A 126 18.55 -22.82 -8.36
N GLY A 127 18.12 -23.43 -9.50
CA GLY A 127 18.82 -24.53 -10.13
C GLY A 127 18.63 -25.90 -9.43
N SER A 128 17.83 -25.98 -8.36
CA SER A 128 17.62 -27.24 -7.60
C SER A 128 17.05 -28.38 -8.44
N ARG A 129 16.28 -28.10 -9.51
CA ARG A 129 15.68 -29.13 -10.39
C ARG A 129 16.74 -29.86 -11.22
N ASP A 130 17.83 -29.17 -11.58
CA ASP A 130 18.93 -29.75 -12.36
C ASP A 130 19.98 -30.42 -11.46
N GLY A 131 19.87 -30.23 -10.13
CA GLY A 131 20.81 -30.70 -9.12
C GLY A 131 22.12 -29.89 -9.09
N PHE A 132 22.89 -30.11 -8.03
CA PHE A 132 24.18 -29.46 -7.81
C PHE A 132 25.29 -30.52 -7.89
N ARG A 133 26.24 -30.38 -8.80
CA ARG A 133 27.28 -31.37 -9.01
C ARG A 133 28.52 -31.14 -8.15
N MET A 134 29.03 -29.89 -8.09
CA MET A 134 30.22 -29.52 -7.36
C MET A 134 30.18 -28.05 -7.00
N GLY A 135 30.63 -27.69 -5.81
CA GLY A 135 30.64 -26.32 -5.28
C GLY A 135 29.41 -25.97 -4.45
N ASP A 136 29.39 -24.75 -3.92
CA ASP A 136 28.34 -24.27 -3.03
C ASP A 136 27.08 -23.89 -3.79
N ALA A 137 25.92 -24.00 -3.10
CA ALA A 137 24.65 -23.49 -3.56
C ALA A 137 24.22 -22.28 -2.73
N LYS A 138 23.72 -21.23 -3.38
CA LYS A 138 23.28 -20.01 -2.73
C LYS A 138 21.76 -20.00 -2.53
N LEU A 139 21.33 -19.81 -1.29
CA LEU A 139 19.95 -19.45 -0.98
C LEU A 139 19.70 -17.96 -1.31
N VAL A 140 18.63 -17.66 -2.01
CA VAL A 140 18.25 -16.31 -2.44
C VAL A 140 17.06 -15.86 -1.64
N ASP A 141 17.16 -14.70 -1.00
CA ASP A 141 16.07 -14.05 -0.26
C ASP A 141 15.05 -13.46 -1.25
N THR A 142 13.84 -14.03 -1.28
CA THR A 142 12.78 -13.58 -2.21
C THR A 142 12.23 -12.22 -1.84
N MET A 143 12.28 -11.81 -0.57
CA MET A 143 11.90 -10.46 -0.17
C MET A 143 12.77 -9.41 -0.86
N ILE A 144 14.08 -9.69 -0.94
CA ILE A 144 15.02 -8.80 -1.62
C ILE A 144 14.84 -8.88 -3.14
N VAL A 145 14.96 -10.09 -3.72
CA VAL A 145 15.06 -10.22 -5.19
C VAL A 145 13.76 -9.90 -5.91
N ASP A 146 12.61 -10.23 -5.32
CA ASP A 146 11.29 -10.03 -5.94
C ASP A 146 10.64 -8.70 -5.54
N GLY A 147 11.00 -8.13 -4.38
CA GLY A 147 10.37 -6.93 -3.83
C GLY A 147 11.22 -5.67 -3.81
N LEU A 148 12.55 -5.79 -3.60
CA LEU A 148 13.40 -4.66 -3.22
C LEU A 148 14.66 -4.48 -4.10
N TRP A 149 14.79 -5.26 -5.16
CA TRP A 149 15.95 -5.25 -6.04
C TRP A 149 15.63 -4.67 -7.41
N ASP A 150 16.45 -3.73 -7.87
CA ASP A 150 16.40 -3.26 -9.26
C ASP A 150 17.16 -4.27 -10.15
N VAL A 151 16.37 -5.03 -10.91
CA VAL A 151 16.93 -6.08 -11.78
C VAL A 151 17.67 -5.53 -13.00
N TYR A 152 17.43 -4.28 -13.37
CA TYR A 152 18.06 -3.64 -14.53
C TYR A 152 19.45 -3.12 -14.17
N ASN A 153 19.58 -2.51 -12.98
CA ASN A 153 20.79 -1.85 -12.51
C ASN A 153 21.53 -2.65 -11.43
N GLN A 154 20.99 -3.82 -11.01
CA GLN A 154 21.62 -4.75 -10.07
C GLN A 154 21.97 -4.15 -8.72
N TYR A 155 21.02 -3.39 -8.12
CA TYR A 155 21.16 -2.83 -6.79
C TYR A 155 19.82 -2.75 -6.03
N HIS A 156 19.91 -2.52 -4.72
CA HIS A 156 18.73 -2.37 -3.86
C HIS A 156 17.98 -1.07 -4.15
N MET A 157 16.65 -1.06 -3.95
CA MET A 157 15.80 0.13 -4.12
C MET A 157 16.29 1.36 -3.36
N GLY A 158 17.00 1.18 -2.24
CA GLY A 158 17.62 2.29 -1.51
C GLY A 158 18.61 3.11 -2.34
N ILE A 159 19.28 2.49 -3.32
CA ILE A 159 20.18 3.23 -4.24
C ILE A 159 19.37 4.13 -5.18
N THR A 160 18.17 3.72 -5.58
CA THR A 160 17.29 4.60 -6.37
C THR A 160 16.86 5.84 -5.56
N ALA A 161 16.72 5.72 -4.24
CA ALA A 161 16.46 6.86 -3.36
C ALA A 161 17.68 7.79 -3.25
N GLU A 162 18.90 7.23 -3.17
CA GLU A 162 20.15 8.03 -3.25
C GLU A 162 20.26 8.78 -4.59
N ASN A 163 19.84 8.15 -5.70
CA ASN A 163 19.81 8.81 -7.01
C ASN A 163 18.85 10.00 -7.03
N VAL A 164 17.66 9.87 -6.42
CA VAL A 164 16.72 10.98 -6.28
C VAL A 164 17.29 12.08 -5.38
N ALA A 165 17.92 11.70 -4.26
CA ALA A 165 18.57 12.67 -3.37
C ALA A 165 19.65 13.48 -4.11
N LYS A 166 20.49 12.81 -4.89
CA LYS A 166 21.52 13.48 -5.73
C LYS A 166 20.89 14.37 -6.79
N LYS A 167 19.88 13.90 -7.52
CA LYS A 167 19.21 14.65 -8.59
C LYS A 167 18.60 15.96 -8.08
N HIS A 168 18.02 15.96 -6.88
CA HIS A 168 17.32 17.10 -6.32
C HIS A 168 18.09 17.84 -5.21
N ASN A 169 19.37 17.49 -5.00
CA ASN A 169 20.20 18.04 -3.92
C ASN A 169 19.51 17.97 -2.55
N ILE A 170 18.93 16.80 -2.23
CA ILE A 170 18.23 16.59 -0.96
C ILE A 170 19.26 16.10 0.06
N SER A 171 19.46 16.89 1.12
CA SER A 171 20.43 16.57 2.16
C SER A 171 19.96 15.45 3.08
N ARG A 172 20.87 14.88 3.85
CA ARG A 172 20.55 13.94 4.92
C ARG A 172 19.65 14.57 5.96
N GLU A 173 19.89 15.82 6.33
CA GLU A 173 19.12 16.55 7.31
C GLU A 173 17.67 16.76 6.84
N GLU A 174 17.44 17.18 5.59
CA GLU A 174 16.09 17.30 5.03
C GLU A 174 15.34 15.97 5.10
N GLN A 175 16.01 14.83 4.80
CA GLN A 175 15.40 13.51 4.87
C GLN A 175 15.04 13.10 6.30
N ASP A 176 15.91 13.35 7.27
CA ASP A 176 15.67 13.03 8.67
C ASP A 176 14.56 13.93 9.27
N GLN A 177 14.49 15.20 8.90
CA GLN A 177 13.41 16.12 9.29
C GLN A 177 12.06 15.67 8.71
N PHE A 178 12.04 15.24 7.44
CA PHE A 178 10.86 14.70 6.81
C PHE A 178 10.37 13.42 7.53
N ALA A 179 11.29 12.51 7.82
CA ALA A 179 10.98 11.26 8.53
C ALA A 179 10.45 11.55 9.95
N LEU A 180 11.07 12.48 10.67
CA LEU A 180 10.60 12.91 11.98
C LEU A 180 9.19 13.49 11.91
N ALA A 181 8.90 14.33 10.91
CA ALA A 181 7.57 14.89 10.71
C ALA A 181 6.53 13.80 10.45
N SER A 182 6.85 12.77 9.63
CA SER A 182 5.98 11.62 9.40
C SER A 182 5.72 10.84 10.70
N GLN A 183 6.76 10.55 11.50
CA GLN A 183 6.63 9.87 12.80
C GLN A 183 5.74 10.66 13.76
N ASN A 184 5.97 11.97 13.91
CA ASN A 184 5.21 12.82 14.80
C ASN A 184 3.73 12.91 14.41
N LYS A 185 3.42 13.01 13.10
CA LYS A 185 2.05 12.98 12.59
C LYS A 185 1.38 11.64 12.90
N ALA A 186 2.06 10.52 12.67
CA ALA A 186 1.52 9.18 12.91
C ALA A 186 1.29 8.91 14.40
N GLU A 187 2.24 9.29 15.26
CA GLU A 187 2.09 9.19 16.71
C GLU A 187 0.91 10.01 17.22
N ALA A 188 0.78 11.26 16.76
CA ALA A 188 -0.34 12.12 17.13
C ALA A 188 -1.68 11.56 16.66
N ALA A 189 -1.74 11.05 15.42
CA ALA A 189 -2.94 10.44 14.86
C ALA A 189 -3.34 9.18 15.63
N GLN A 190 -2.38 8.31 15.96
CA GLN A 190 -2.62 7.09 16.73
C GLN A 190 -3.12 7.42 18.13
N LYS A 191 -2.48 8.35 18.86
CA LYS A 191 -2.91 8.81 20.18
C LYS A 191 -4.31 9.43 20.18
N ALA A 192 -4.67 10.12 19.09
CA ALA A 192 -5.99 10.71 18.89
C ALA A 192 -7.06 9.72 18.38
N GLY A 193 -6.72 8.43 18.20
CA GLY A 193 -7.64 7.40 17.74
C GLY A 193 -8.07 7.55 16.28
N LYS A 194 -7.32 8.29 15.45
CA LYS A 194 -7.74 8.59 14.06
C LYS A 194 -7.75 7.36 13.14
N PHE A 195 -7.08 6.28 13.52
CA PHE A 195 -7.07 5.04 12.75
C PHE A 195 -8.13 4.03 13.18
N ALA A 196 -8.91 4.32 14.24
CA ALA A 196 -9.86 3.37 14.81
C ALA A 196 -10.96 2.92 13.83
N ASP A 197 -11.44 3.83 12.96
CA ASP A 197 -12.51 3.55 12.01
C ASP A 197 -12.04 2.74 10.78
N GLU A 198 -10.73 2.74 10.50
CA GLU A 198 -10.14 2.07 9.35
C GLU A 198 -9.47 0.75 9.69
N ILE A 199 -9.01 0.57 10.93
CA ILE A 199 -8.36 -0.65 11.41
C ILE A 199 -9.40 -1.67 11.86
N ILE A 200 -9.31 -2.86 11.31
CA ILE A 200 -10.08 -4.04 11.69
C ILE A 200 -9.22 -4.86 12.65
N PRO A 201 -9.59 -4.97 13.93
CA PRO A 201 -8.81 -5.72 14.91
C PRO A 201 -8.63 -7.18 14.51
N TYR A 202 -7.42 -7.70 14.62
CA TYR A 202 -7.07 -9.09 14.29
C TYR A 202 -6.73 -9.88 15.56
N GLU A 203 -7.39 -11.01 15.77
CA GLU A 203 -7.11 -11.89 16.91
C GLU A 203 -5.97 -12.85 16.60
N ILE A 204 -4.87 -12.71 17.31
CA ILE A 204 -3.72 -13.61 17.25
C ILE A 204 -3.87 -14.67 18.33
N VAL A 205 -4.21 -15.89 17.91
CA VAL A 205 -4.38 -17.02 18.83
C VAL A 205 -3.06 -17.77 18.95
N THR A 206 -2.57 -17.91 20.19
CA THR A 206 -1.35 -18.66 20.51
C THR A 206 -1.61 -19.66 21.63
N LYS A 207 -0.64 -20.54 21.90
CA LYS A 207 -0.72 -21.46 23.07
C LYS A 207 -0.78 -20.71 24.41
N LYS A 208 -0.39 -19.43 24.44
CA LYS A 208 -0.37 -18.59 25.65
C LYS A 208 -1.66 -17.76 25.82
N GLY A 209 -2.57 -17.82 24.85
CA GLY A 209 -3.82 -17.07 24.84
C GLY A 209 -4.02 -16.27 23.54
N THR A 210 -5.09 -15.50 23.52
CA THR A 210 -5.46 -14.62 22.41
C THR A 210 -5.04 -13.19 22.71
N THR A 211 -4.41 -12.54 21.74
CA THR A 211 -4.06 -11.11 21.76
C THR A 211 -4.74 -10.41 20.60
N VAL A 212 -5.36 -9.27 20.87
CA VAL A 212 -5.95 -8.44 19.83
C VAL A 212 -4.87 -7.52 19.25
N PHE A 213 -4.66 -7.57 17.95
CA PHE A 213 -3.76 -6.71 17.21
C PHE A 213 -4.59 -5.67 16.44
N ASP A 214 -4.64 -4.44 16.95
CA ASP A 214 -5.49 -3.35 16.51
C ASP A 214 -4.74 -2.01 16.37
N THR A 215 -3.41 -2.04 16.48
CA THR A 215 -2.58 -0.84 16.53
C THR A 215 -1.37 -1.00 15.62
N ASP A 216 -1.10 0.01 14.78
CA ASP A 216 0.08 0.03 13.90
C ASP A 216 1.36 -0.06 14.72
N GLU A 217 2.08 -1.17 14.56
CA GLU A 217 3.19 -1.58 15.43
C GLU A 217 4.52 -0.90 15.07
N PHE A 218 4.60 -0.30 13.86
CA PHE A 218 5.85 0.24 13.33
C PHE A 218 6.12 1.68 13.76
N ILE A 219 5.09 2.43 14.17
CA ILE A 219 5.19 3.84 14.61
C ILE A 219 6.15 3.95 15.80
N LYS A 220 7.15 4.81 15.66
CA LYS A 220 8.15 5.07 16.72
C LYS A 220 7.72 6.25 17.57
N HIS A 221 7.16 5.94 18.74
CA HIS A 221 6.76 6.96 19.69
C HIS A 221 7.97 7.68 20.28
N GLY A 222 7.88 9.02 20.38
CA GLY A 222 8.96 9.85 20.92
C GLY A 222 10.20 9.91 20.03
N ALA A 223 10.06 9.74 18.72
CA ALA A 223 11.17 9.91 17.78
C ALA A 223 11.76 11.33 17.89
N THR A 224 13.08 11.44 17.78
CA THR A 224 13.81 12.73 17.82
C THR A 224 14.76 12.84 16.61
N LEU A 225 15.10 14.06 16.23
CA LEU A 225 16.06 14.29 15.16
C LEU A 225 17.43 13.69 15.52
N GLU A 226 17.84 13.77 16.77
CA GLU A 226 19.08 13.17 17.27
C GLU A 226 19.10 11.64 17.04
N SER A 227 17.99 10.96 17.37
CA SER A 227 17.88 9.51 17.16
C SER A 227 17.96 9.11 15.69
N LEU A 228 17.43 9.94 14.77
CA LEU A 228 17.49 9.71 13.33
C LEU A 228 18.89 10.02 12.75
N SER A 229 19.47 11.16 13.13
CA SER A 229 20.77 11.60 12.64
C SER A 229 21.94 10.69 13.06
N SER A 230 21.80 9.96 14.17
CA SER A 230 22.78 8.98 14.64
C SER A 230 22.88 7.71 13.79
N LEU A 231 21.86 7.45 12.92
CA LEU A 231 21.81 6.25 12.10
C LEU A 231 22.82 6.32 10.95
N ARG A 232 23.44 5.18 10.65
CA ARG A 232 24.37 5.06 9.53
C ARG A 232 23.60 4.89 8.21
N PRO A 233 24.15 5.38 7.08
CA PRO A 233 23.63 5.06 5.75
C PRO A 233 23.48 3.54 5.56
N ALA A 234 22.36 3.12 4.97
CA ALA A 234 22.01 1.70 4.89
C ALA A 234 22.41 1.04 3.56
N PHE A 235 22.50 1.79 2.48
CA PHE A 235 22.66 1.26 1.13
C PHE A 235 23.98 1.69 0.43
N ASP A 236 24.41 2.90 0.66
CA ASP A 236 25.69 3.45 0.20
C ASP A 236 26.44 4.02 1.41
N LYS A 237 27.68 3.61 1.63
CA LYS A 237 28.48 4.10 2.78
C LYS A 237 28.67 5.62 2.81
N ALA A 238 28.67 6.26 1.63
CA ALA A 238 28.74 7.70 1.45
C ALA A 238 27.37 8.35 1.23
N GLY A 239 26.28 7.56 1.38
CA GLY A 239 24.92 7.97 1.10
C GLY A 239 24.24 8.69 2.27
N THR A 240 22.97 8.96 2.06
CA THR A 240 22.12 9.74 2.96
C THR A 240 20.89 8.96 3.46
N VAL A 241 20.54 7.86 2.79
CA VAL A 241 19.37 7.04 3.11
C VAL A 241 19.69 6.07 4.24
N THR A 242 18.87 6.10 5.28
CA THR A 242 19.04 5.26 6.49
C THR A 242 17.78 4.45 6.76
N ALA A 243 17.85 3.51 7.71
CA ALA A 243 16.67 2.80 8.21
C ALA A 243 15.66 3.72 8.94
N GLY A 244 16.04 4.96 9.27
CA GLY A 244 15.16 5.94 9.92
C GLY A 244 14.40 6.83 8.94
N ASN A 245 14.94 7.05 7.74
CA ASN A 245 14.34 7.88 6.70
C ASN A 245 13.88 7.08 5.46
N ALA A 246 13.75 5.76 5.63
CA ALA A 246 13.12 4.82 4.70
C ALA A 246 11.90 4.17 5.35
N SER A 247 10.97 3.68 4.54
CA SER A 247 9.86 2.86 5.03
C SER A 247 10.34 1.51 5.56
N GLY A 248 9.54 0.88 6.41
CA GLY A 248 9.85 -0.44 6.97
C GLY A 248 9.52 -1.59 6.03
N LEU A 249 9.96 -2.78 6.45
CA LEU A 249 9.48 -4.07 5.98
C LEU A 249 8.29 -4.43 6.86
N ASN A 250 7.13 -4.70 6.28
CA ASN A 250 5.90 -4.75 7.05
C ASN A 250 4.93 -5.83 6.54
N ASP A 251 3.97 -6.16 7.41
CA ASP A 251 2.94 -7.16 7.17
C ASP A 251 1.57 -6.50 7.32
N GLY A 252 0.61 -6.84 6.46
CA GLY A 252 -0.73 -6.27 6.54
C GLY A 252 -1.59 -6.51 5.30
N ALA A 253 -2.87 -6.15 5.42
CA ALA A 253 -3.83 -6.21 4.33
C ALA A 253 -4.78 -5.01 4.37
N ALA A 254 -5.29 -4.63 3.20
CA ALA A 254 -6.31 -3.61 3.05
C ALA A 254 -7.22 -3.97 1.87
N ALA A 255 -8.50 -3.67 1.99
CA ALA A 255 -9.47 -3.90 0.94
C ALA A 255 -10.56 -2.83 0.90
N VAL A 256 -11.17 -2.69 -0.27
CA VAL A 256 -12.36 -1.89 -0.52
C VAL A 256 -13.41 -2.74 -1.24
N ILE A 257 -14.69 -2.48 -0.99
CA ILE A 257 -15.79 -3.01 -1.80
C ILE A 257 -16.22 -1.93 -2.78
N MET A 258 -16.16 -2.24 -4.05
CA MET A 258 -16.48 -1.35 -5.16
C MET A 258 -17.67 -1.88 -5.94
N MET A 259 -18.51 -0.97 -6.43
CA MET A 259 -19.66 -1.34 -7.25
C MET A 259 -20.11 -0.18 -8.14
N SER A 260 -21.06 -0.44 -9.04
CA SER A 260 -21.72 0.63 -9.76
C SER A 260 -22.58 1.49 -8.80
N ALA A 261 -22.69 2.78 -9.09
CA ALA A 261 -23.52 3.68 -8.27
C ALA A 261 -25.00 3.22 -8.23
N SER A 262 -25.50 2.65 -9.34
CA SER A 262 -26.85 2.07 -9.40
C SER A 262 -27.00 0.87 -8.47
N LYS A 263 -25.99 0.00 -8.40
CA LYS A 263 -26.01 -1.17 -7.50
C LYS A 263 -25.94 -0.76 -6.03
N ALA A 264 -25.13 0.26 -5.70
CA ALA A 264 -25.10 0.81 -4.36
C ALA A 264 -26.46 1.36 -3.93
N ALA A 265 -27.13 2.09 -4.83
CA ALA A 265 -28.50 2.61 -4.58
C ALA A 265 -29.52 1.48 -4.43
N GLU A 266 -29.47 0.44 -5.29
CA GLU A 266 -30.35 -0.75 -5.20
C GLU A 266 -30.22 -1.45 -3.84
N LEU A 267 -29.00 -1.58 -3.34
CA LEU A 267 -28.70 -2.22 -2.05
C LEU A 267 -28.85 -1.27 -0.83
N GLY A 268 -29.16 0.00 -1.05
CA GLY A 268 -29.29 1.00 0.02
C GLY A 268 -27.98 1.27 0.77
N LEU A 269 -26.83 1.09 0.12
CA LEU A 269 -25.52 1.23 0.75
C LEU A 269 -25.01 2.66 0.68
N PRO A 270 -24.35 3.16 1.74
CA PRO A 270 -23.76 4.48 1.73
C PRO A 270 -22.54 4.49 0.80
N VAL A 271 -22.40 5.56 0.00
CA VAL A 271 -21.24 5.80 -0.85
C VAL A 271 -20.18 6.55 -0.05
N LEU A 272 -19.02 5.94 0.17
CA LEU A 272 -17.90 6.56 0.85
C LEU A 272 -17.11 7.50 -0.09
N ALA A 273 -16.92 7.08 -1.33
CA ALA A 273 -16.24 7.85 -2.37
C ALA A 273 -16.62 7.34 -3.77
N ARG A 274 -16.45 8.19 -4.78
CA ARG A 274 -16.60 7.89 -6.20
C ARG A 274 -15.22 7.84 -6.85
N ILE A 275 -15.00 6.91 -7.77
CA ILE A 275 -13.77 6.89 -8.57
C ILE A 275 -13.86 7.96 -9.64
N LYS A 276 -13.03 8.99 -9.55
CA LYS A 276 -13.00 10.09 -10.53
C LYS A 276 -12.10 9.79 -11.71
N ALA A 277 -10.87 9.38 -11.42
CA ALA A 277 -9.89 9.02 -12.42
C ALA A 277 -8.80 8.11 -11.83
N TYR A 278 -8.09 7.42 -12.70
CA TYR A 278 -6.92 6.64 -12.35
C TYR A 278 -5.90 6.63 -13.48
N SER A 279 -4.63 6.39 -13.12
CA SER A 279 -3.53 6.37 -14.07
C SER A 279 -2.41 5.42 -13.66
N SER A 280 -1.61 5.04 -14.63
CA SER A 280 -0.29 4.43 -14.44
C SER A 280 0.68 5.11 -15.38
N ALA A 281 1.93 5.27 -14.96
CA ALA A 281 3.00 5.86 -15.75
C ALA A 281 4.29 5.06 -15.58
N GLY A 282 5.16 5.10 -16.59
CA GLY A 282 6.53 4.60 -16.54
C GLY A 282 7.53 5.74 -16.42
N ILE A 283 8.66 5.47 -15.81
CA ILE A 283 9.79 6.39 -15.63
C ILE A 283 11.10 5.58 -15.61
N ASP A 284 12.23 6.25 -15.70
CA ASP A 284 13.55 5.62 -15.55
C ASP A 284 13.63 4.83 -14.23
N PRO A 285 13.94 3.52 -14.25
CA PRO A 285 14.08 2.71 -13.06
C PRO A 285 15.07 3.27 -12.04
N THR A 286 16.12 3.93 -12.47
CA THR A 286 17.17 4.49 -11.58
C THR A 286 16.65 5.56 -10.63
N ILE A 287 15.53 6.18 -10.97
CA ILE A 287 14.83 7.21 -10.19
C ILE A 287 13.35 6.84 -9.96
N MET A 288 13.07 5.54 -9.79
CA MET A 288 11.69 5.02 -9.64
C MET A 288 10.86 5.78 -8.61
N GLY A 289 11.52 6.35 -7.60
CA GLY A 289 10.87 7.15 -6.55
C GLY A 289 10.06 8.34 -7.07
N LEU A 290 10.38 8.86 -8.25
CA LEU A 290 9.65 9.95 -8.88
C LEU A 290 8.43 9.47 -9.72
N GLY A 291 8.14 8.17 -9.75
CA GLY A 291 6.97 7.61 -10.43
C GLY A 291 5.63 8.28 -10.12
N PRO A 292 5.36 8.76 -8.89
CA PRO A 292 4.14 9.51 -8.57
C PRO A 292 3.96 10.78 -9.41
N VAL A 293 5.03 11.43 -9.85
CA VAL A 293 4.96 12.69 -10.61
C VAL A 293 4.15 12.51 -11.90
N PRO A 294 4.62 11.72 -12.90
CA PRO A 294 3.85 11.53 -14.13
C PRO A 294 2.51 10.82 -13.88
N ALA A 295 2.41 9.94 -12.87
CA ALA A 295 1.17 9.26 -12.57
C ALA A 295 0.12 10.24 -12.01
N ALA A 296 0.46 11.07 -11.03
CA ALA A 296 -0.44 12.06 -10.46
C ALA A 296 -0.86 13.11 -11.51
N GLN A 297 0.10 13.65 -12.28
CA GLN A 297 -0.20 14.60 -13.37
C GLN A 297 -1.21 14.04 -14.37
N LEU A 298 -1.00 12.79 -14.81
CA LEU A 298 -1.93 12.14 -15.74
C LEU A 298 -3.30 11.87 -15.10
N CYS A 299 -3.33 11.49 -13.82
CA CYS A 299 -4.56 11.25 -13.07
C CYS A 299 -5.37 12.53 -12.91
N LEU A 300 -4.74 13.62 -12.48
CA LEU A 300 -5.37 14.94 -12.32
C LEU A 300 -5.90 15.45 -13.65
N LYS A 301 -5.11 15.33 -14.73
CA LYS A 301 -5.57 15.69 -16.09
C LYS A 301 -6.84 14.92 -16.47
N LYS A 302 -6.90 13.61 -16.22
CA LYS A 302 -8.09 12.79 -16.49
C LYS A 302 -9.29 13.16 -15.60
N ALA A 303 -9.03 13.56 -14.35
CA ALA A 303 -10.06 14.03 -13.44
C ALA A 303 -10.61 15.43 -13.82
N GLY A 304 -9.86 16.18 -14.61
CA GLY A 304 -10.14 17.58 -14.91
C GLY A 304 -9.84 18.51 -13.73
N TRP A 305 -8.89 18.11 -12.87
CA TRP A 305 -8.50 18.85 -11.66
C TRP A 305 -7.08 19.41 -11.77
N THR A 306 -6.85 20.53 -11.08
CA THR A 306 -5.50 20.98 -10.74
C THR A 306 -5.11 20.39 -9.36
N HIS A 307 -3.82 20.42 -9.01
CA HIS A 307 -3.40 19.89 -7.71
C HIS A 307 -3.85 20.78 -6.53
N GLU A 308 -4.09 22.08 -6.76
CA GLU A 308 -4.60 23.03 -5.76
C GLU A 308 -6.02 22.69 -5.34
N GLU A 309 -6.83 22.14 -6.27
CA GLU A 309 -8.21 21.73 -6.02
C GLU A 309 -8.33 20.45 -5.18
N VAL A 310 -7.23 19.69 -5.03
CA VAL A 310 -7.22 18.50 -4.19
C VAL A 310 -7.16 18.89 -2.72
N ASP A 311 -8.08 18.34 -1.93
CA ASP A 311 -8.18 18.68 -0.49
C ASP A 311 -7.21 17.86 0.35
N LEU A 312 -7.05 16.56 0.04
CA LEU A 312 -6.17 15.63 0.75
C LEU A 312 -5.45 14.69 -0.22
N MET A 313 -4.22 14.37 0.11
CA MET A 313 -3.39 13.45 -0.65
C MET A 313 -2.72 12.43 0.25
N GLU A 314 -2.71 11.18 -0.20
CA GLU A 314 -1.91 10.10 0.38
C GLU A 314 -0.87 9.67 -0.66
N ILE A 315 0.36 10.09 -0.47
CA ILE A 315 1.51 9.80 -1.34
C ILE A 315 2.46 8.89 -0.58
N ASN A 316 2.63 7.67 -1.05
CA ASN A 316 3.40 6.68 -0.31
C ASN A 316 4.86 7.13 -0.09
N GLU A 317 5.32 7.01 1.13
CA GLU A 317 6.68 7.37 1.56
C GLU A 317 7.57 6.11 1.57
N ALA A 318 7.98 5.63 0.39
CA ALA A 318 8.95 4.53 0.33
C ALA A 318 10.30 4.95 0.92
N PHE A 319 10.70 6.20 0.65
CA PHE A 319 11.90 6.86 1.19
C PHE A 319 11.63 8.35 1.36
N ALA A 320 12.23 8.99 2.37
CA ALA A 320 12.12 10.43 2.55
C ALA A 320 12.67 11.21 1.34
N ALA A 321 13.83 10.80 0.80
CA ALA A 321 14.39 11.39 -0.42
C ALA A 321 13.41 11.35 -1.59
N GLN A 322 12.73 10.21 -1.77
CA GLN A 322 11.73 10.03 -2.82
C GLN A 322 10.53 10.97 -2.60
N ALA A 323 9.97 11.03 -1.38
CA ALA A 323 8.81 11.86 -1.09
C ALA A 323 9.10 13.35 -1.25
N ILE A 324 10.28 13.81 -0.78
CA ILE A 324 10.75 15.19 -0.97
C ILE A 324 10.95 15.49 -2.46
N GLY A 325 11.55 14.57 -3.24
CA GLY A 325 11.74 14.73 -4.68
C GLY A 325 10.41 14.90 -5.42
N VAL A 326 9.42 14.07 -5.10
CA VAL A 326 8.06 14.18 -5.65
C VAL A 326 7.43 15.54 -5.29
N ASN A 327 7.54 15.97 -4.03
CA ASN A 327 7.00 17.25 -3.58
C ASN A 327 7.65 18.44 -4.30
N LYS A 328 8.98 18.39 -4.52
CA LYS A 328 9.71 19.41 -5.26
C LYS A 328 9.27 19.49 -6.74
N GLU A 329 9.08 18.35 -7.42
CA GLU A 329 8.65 18.34 -8.84
C GLU A 329 7.17 18.71 -9.03
N MET A 330 6.31 18.35 -8.08
CA MET A 330 4.88 18.66 -8.19
C MET A 330 4.51 20.06 -7.72
N GLY A 331 5.29 20.67 -6.82
CA GLY A 331 5.03 22.01 -6.30
C GLY A 331 3.72 22.15 -5.53
N TRP A 332 3.14 21.05 -5.07
CA TRP A 332 1.86 21.02 -4.37
C TRP A 332 1.97 21.41 -2.88
N ASP A 333 0.80 21.66 -2.25
CA ASP A 333 0.73 22.00 -0.83
C ASP A 333 0.98 20.74 0.04
N THR A 334 2.17 20.66 0.64
CA THR A 334 2.58 19.54 1.49
C THR A 334 1.78 19.44 2.79
N SER A 335 1.07 20.50 3.21
CA SER A 335 0.19 20.44 4.39
C SER A 335 -1.04 19.55 4.20
N LYS A 336 -1.39 19.25 2.93
CA LYS A 336 -2.48 18.37 2.54
C LYS A 336 -2.02 16.91 2.36
N ILE A 337 -0.71 16.61 2.48
CA ILE A 337 -0.12 15.30 2.19
C ILE A 337 0.15 14.55 3.47
N ASN A 338 -0.29 13.27 3.51
CA ASN A 338 -0.01 12.33 4.60
C ASN A 338 -0.22 12.99 5.96
N VAL A 339 -1.40 13.57 6.14
CA VAL A 339 -1.72 14.41 7.31
C VAL A 339 -1.72 13.65 8.63
N ASN A 340 -1.77 12.32 8.57
CA ASN A 340 -1.67 11.40 9.70
C ASN A 340 -0.36 10.58 9.69
N GLY A 341 0.68 11.08 9.02
CA GLY A 341 1.91 10.34 8.78
C GLY A 341 1.80 9.39 7.58
N GLY A 342 2.93 8.94 7.06
CA GLY A 342 3.01 8.06 5.90
C GLY A 342 3.78 6.77 6.19
N ALA A 343 4.23 6.09 5.13
CA ALA A 343 4.81 4.76 5.23
C ALA A 343 6.14 4.69 6.01
N ILE A 344 6.88 5.78 6.14
CA ILE A 344 8.07 5.85 7.01
C ILE A 344 7.70 5.56 8.46
N ALA A 345 6.52 6.00 8.88
CA ALA A 345 6.03 5.79 10.25
C ALA A 345 5.08 4.59 10.36
N ILE A 346 4.08 4.48 9.48
CA ILE A 346 3.04 3.45 9.54
C ILE A 346 3.55 2.10 9.02
N GLY A 347 4.39 2.12 7.98
CA GLY A 347 4.93 0.92 7.34
C GLY A 347 4.48 0.74 5.89
N HIS A 348 5.17 -0.20 5.18
CA HIS A 348 5.01 -0.42 3.75
C HIS A 348 4.90 -1.92 3.39
N PRO A 349 3.78 -2.59 3.75
CA PRO A 349 3.51 -3.94 3.25
C PRO A 349 3.23 -3.86 1.73
N ILE A 350 4.27 -4.14 0.91
CA ILE A 350 4.36 -3.68 -0.49
C ILE A 350 3.12 -4.01 -1.34
N GLY A 351 2.61 -5.23 -1.30
CA GLY A 351 1.41 -5.62 -2.07
C GLY A 351 0.10 -4.99 -1.56
N ALA A 352 0.04 -4.64 -0.28
CA ALA A 352 -1.13 -4.04 0.35
C ALA A 352 -1.14 -2.50 0.31
N SER A 353 0.04 -1.88 0.25
CA SER A 353 0.24 -0.45 0.49
C SER A 353 -0.64 0.46 -0.36
N GLY A 354 -0.85 0.12 -1.63
CA GLY A 354 -1.69 0.94 -2.50
C GLY A 354 -3.14 1.05 -2.04
N CYS A 355 -3.72 -0.03 -1.53
CA CYS A 355 -5.05 -0.01 -0.93
C CYS A 355 -5.01 0.58 0.49
N ARG A 356 -3.92 0.33 1.26
CA ARG A 356 -3.75 0.90 2.61
C ARG A 356 -3.84 2.43 2.58
N ILE A 357 -3.11 3.09 1.68
CA ILE A 357 -3.17 4.56 1.57
C ILE A 357 -4.55 5.05 1.10
N LEU A 358 -5.20 4.31 0.21
CA LEU A 358 -6.56 4.64 -0.23
C LEU A 358 -7.57 4.55 0.93
N VAL A 359 -7.48 3.52 1.76
CA VAL A 359 -8.32 3.37 2.96
C VAL A 359 -8.13 4.55 3.91
N THR A 360 -6.89 4.90 4.22
CA THR A 360 -6.57 6.06 5.08
C THR A 360 -7.10 7.37 4.47
N LEU A 361 -6.91 7.57 3.16
CA LEU A 361 -7.43 8.74 2.45
C LEU A 361 -8.95 8.86 2.59
N ILE A 362 -9.69 7.78 2.35
CA ILE A 362 -11.17 7.77 2.44
C ILE A 362 -11.62 8.15 3.85
N HIS A 363 -11.06 7.52 4.87
CA HIS A 363 -11.46 7.77 6.27
C HIS A 363 -11.10 9.20 6.72
N GLU A 364 -9.94 9.73 6.30
CA GLU A 364 -9.59 11.11 6.63
C GLU A 364 -10.42 12.13 5.85
N MET A 365 -10.77 11.86 4.59
CA MET A 365 -11.73 12.68 3.83
C MET A 365 -13.10 12.72 4.50
N ILE A 366 -13.59 11.60 5.03
CA ILE A 366 -14.85 11.54 5.78
C ILE A 366 -14.75 12.41 7.03
N ARG A 367 -13.67 12.27 7.80
CA ARG A 367 -13.46 12.99 9.07
C ARG A 367 -13.39 14.49 8.89
N ARG A 368 -12.80 14.97 7.80
CA ARG A 368 -12.62 16.41 7.51
C ARG A 368 -13.69 17.01 6.61
N ASP A 369 -14.65 16.20 6.15
CA ASP A 369 -15.59 16.56 5.08
C ASP A 369 -14.89 17.06 3.80
N ALA A 370 -13.70 16.51 3.51
CA ALA A 370 -12.96 16.80 2.30
C ALA A 370 -13.64 16.14 1.09
N LYS A 371 -13.59 16.81 -0.07
CA LYS A 371 -14.34 16.39 -1.27
C LYS A 371 -13.46 15.73 -2.32
N LYS A 372 -12.25 16.19 -2.53
CA LYS A 372 -11.32 15.72 -3.56
C LYS A 372 -10.08 15.08 -2.94
N GLY A 373 -9.82 13.82 -3.26
CA GLY A 373 -8.68 13.08 -2.74
C GLY A 373 -7.83 12.45 -3.83
N LEU A 374 -6.52 12.34 -3.59
CA LEU A 374 -5.56 11.71 -4.49
C LEU A 374 -4.67 10.73 -3.72
N ALA A 375 -4.60 9.48 -4.18
CA ALA A 375 -3.64 8.48 -3.70
C ALA A 375 -2.61 8.19 -4.80
N SER A 376 -1.31 8.10 -4.46
CA SER A 376 -0.27 7.76 -5.44
C SER A 376 0.91 7.04 -4.79
N LEU A 377 1.57 6.16 -5.56
CA LEU A 377 2.77 5.42 -5.15
C LEU A 377 3.81 5.39 -6.25
N CYS A 378 5.08 5.43 -5.85
CA CYS A 378 6.20 4.97 -6.67
C CYS A 378 6.24 3.43 -6.67
N ILE A 379 6.84 2.86 -7.69
CA ILE A 379 6.86 1.42 -7.92
C ILE A 379 8.24 1.02 -8.41
N GLY A 380 8.84 0.00 -7.80
CA GLY A 380 10.09 -0.61 -8.26
C GLY A 380 10.02 -0.98 -9.75
N GLY A 381 11.14 -0.80 -10.44
CA GLY A 381 11.22 -0.97 -11.91
C GLY A 381 10.85 0.29 -12.70
N GLY A 382 10.68 1.45 -12.04
CA GLY A 382 10.46 2.74 -12.71
C GLY A 382 9.02 2.96 -13.13
N MET A 383 8.10 2.90 -12.20
CA MET A 383 6.67 3.12 -12.47
C MET A 383 6.01 3.99 -11.38
N GLY A 384 4.83 4.52 -11.71
CA GLY A 384 3.93 5.16 -10.77
C GLY A 384 2.49 4.79 -11.02
N VAL A 385 1.67 4.92 -10.00
CA VAL A 385 0.22 4.69 -10.04
C VAL A 385 -0.49 5.76 -9.23
N ALA A 386 -1.63 6.26 -9.71
CA ALA A 386 -2.44 7.25 -9.00
C ALA A 386 -3.93 6.99 -9.18
N LEU A 387 -4.72 7.35 -8.15
CA LEU A 387 -6.18 7.26 -8.13
C LEU A 387 -6.75 8.54 -7.52
N ALA A 388 -7.65 9.20 -8.23
CA ALA A 388 -8.43 10.34 -7.76
C ALA A 388 -9.83 9.88 -7.35
N ILE A 389 -10.26 10.28 -6.16
CA ILE A 389 -11.59 9.99 -5.61
C ILE A 389 -12.30 11.27 -5.21
N GLU A 390 -13.63 11.24 -5.29
CA GLU A 390 -14.50 12.36 -4.97
C GLU A 390 -15.57 11.93 -3.96
N ARG A 391 -15.89 12.80 -2.99
CA ARG A 391 -17.03 12.64 -2.07
C ARG A 391 -18.12 13.62 -2.40
N ALA A 392 -19.36 13.24 -2.10
CA ALA A 392 -20.53 14.09 -2.28
C ALA A 392 -20.51 15.31 -1.35
#